data_efdb21dc0f3b8450fa2d41203488ae1a
#
_entry.id   efdb21dc0f3b8450fa2d41203488ae1a
#
_cell.length_a   1.000
_cell.length_b   1.000
_cell.length_c   1.000
_cell.angle_alpha   90.00
_cell.angle_beta   90.00
_cell.angle_gamma   90.00
#
_symmetry.space_group_name_H-M   'P 1'
#
loop_
_entity.id
_entity.type
_entity.pdbx_description
1 polymer ?
#
loop_
_entity_poly.entity_id
_entity_poly.type
_entity_poly.pdbx_seq_one_letter_code
_entity_poly.pdbx_strand_id
1 'polypeptide(L)'
;LDVLGKEKGEFRLDIAPQKTERITLDLERCYDAIVLKYCIGKREIASEQIDFRQTLKQISVDSSTVPTVRHSESNIIVSFNGGSIIFDTKKGQVISYTVDGKELINNYPCGNSVGFALSVFRAPIDNDVKYFDIWAKLKLMTEYMSIDSIKPYTITDKSVIIENSYILSTVSVKSLLEAVISYEIFGDGTVKV
;
A
#
# COMPACT_ATOMS: atom_id res chain seq x y z
N LEU A 1 19.94 5.40 19.81
CA LEU A 1 19.00 4.34 19.41
C LEU A 1 17.63 4.65 20.00
N ASP A 2 16.68 4.99 19.18
CA ASP A 2 15.30 5.15 19.63
C ASP A 2 14.53 3.94 19.14
N VAL A 3 14.17 3.07 20.03
CA VAL A 3 13.45 1.83 19.73
C VAL A 3 11.99 2.06 20.09
N LEU A 4 11.09 1.66 19.26
CA LEU A 4 9.67 1.42 19.61
C LEU A 4 9.58 0.37 20.73
N GLY A 5 10.33 0.53 21.82
CA GLY A 5 10.36 -0.45 22.90
C GLY A 5 11.53 -0.37 23.72
N LYS A 6 12.35 0.30 24.14
CA LYS A 6 12.95 0.22 25.48
C LYS A 6 14.47 0.31 25.67
N GLU A 7 15.32 0.15 24.68
CA GLU A 7 16.74 0.31 24.96
C GLU A 7 17.35 1.37 24.07
N LYS A 8 18.11 2.30 24.67
CA LYS A 8 18.83 3.36 23.98
C LYS A 8 20.29 3.24 24.36
N GLY A 9 21.17 3.30 23.36
CA GLY A 9 22.60 3.39 23.54
C GLY A 9 23.17 4.51 22.70
N GLU A 10 24.29 5.08 23.13
CA GLU A 10 24.99 6.12 22.41
C GLU A 10 26.46 5.74 22.27
N PHE A 11 27.01 5.92 21.06
CA PHE A 11 28.40 5.72 20.76
C PHE A 11 29.00 7.04 20.25
N ARG A 12 30.20 7.36 20.66
CA ARG A 12 30.96 8.44 20.05
C ARG A 12 31.92 7.87 19.04
N LEU A 13 31.87 8.42 17.83
CA LEU A 13 32.74 8.05 16.73
C LEU A 13 33.66 9.22 16.42
N ASP A 14 34.95 8.93 16.25
CA ASP A 14 35.95 9.87 15.79
C ASP A 14 36.68 9.28 14.60
N ILE A 15 35.99 9.32 13.44
CA ILE A 15 36.47 8.75 12.20
C ILE A 15 37.01 9.85 11.33
N ALA A 16 38.30 9.78 10.98
CA ALA A 16 38.91 10.73 10.05
C ALA A 16 38.25 10.69 8.67
N PRO A 17 38.27 11.79 7.91
CA PRO A 17 37.74 11.82 6.54
C PRO A 17 38.29 10.70 5.68
N GLN A 18 37.43 10.08 4.86
CA GLN A 18 37.75 8.95 3.98
C GLN A 18 38.25 7.68 4.69
N LYS A 19 38.03 7.55 5.97
CA LYS A 19 38.34 6.33 6.74
C LYS A 19 37.05 5.61 7.09
N THR A 20 37.19 4.29 7.30
CA THR A 20 36.08 3.41 7.71
C THR A 20 36.49 2.76 9.04
N GLU A 21 35.54 2.69 9.95
CA GLU A 21 35.69 1.99 11.22
C GLU A 21 34.60 0.94 11.36
N ARG A 22 34.94 -0.20 11.93
CA ARG A 22 33.99 -1.27 12.22
C ARG A 22 33.65 -1.25 13.70
N ILE A 23 32.36 -1.18 13.99
CA ILE A 23 31.83 -1.19 15.35
C ILE A 23 31.05 -2.47 15.54
N THR A 24 31.30 -3.15 16.66
CA THR A 24 30.48 -4.30 17.08
C THR A 24 29.55 -3.83 18.18
N LEU A 25 28.27 -4.10 17.98
CA LEU A 25 27.23 -3.82 18.97
C LEU A 25 26.90 -5.12 19.69
N ASP A 26 27.19 -5.16 20.99
CA ASP A 26 26.75 -6.27 21.84
C ASP A 26 25.32 -5.98 22.31
N LEU A 27 24.37 -6.80 21.85
CA LEU A 27 22.97 -6.66 22.17
C LEU A 27 22.63 -7.66 23.28
N GLU A 28 22.07 -7.17 24.37
CA GLU A 28 21.73 -8.00 25.55
C GLU A 28 20.60 -9.01 25.26
N ARG A 29 19.86 -8.79 24.21
CA ARG A 29 18.77 -9.68 23.77
C ARG A 29 18.53 -9.61 22.26
N CYS A 30 17.73 -10.54 21.75
CA CYS A 30 17.31 -10.53 20.36
C CYS A 30 16.24 -9.44 20.15
N TYR A 31 16.49 -8.55 19.22
CA TYR A 31 15.55 -7.53 18.74
C TYR A 31 15.01 -7.89 17.39
N ASP A 32 13.84 -7.36 17.05
CA ASP A 32 13.26 -7.52 15.71
C ASP A 32 13.98 -6.59 14.71
N ALA A 33 14.33 -5.39 15.16
CA ALA A 33 15.06 -4.40 14.38
C ALA A 33 15.86 -3.45 15.29
N ILE A 34 16.86 -2.81 14.72
CA ILE A 34 17.61 -1.71 15.33
C ILE A 34 17.49 -0.49 14.43
N VAL A 35 17.24 0.67 15.03
CA VAL A 35 17.32 1.96 14.34
C VAL A 35 18.60 2.66 14.76
N LEU A 36 19.49 2.91 13.81
CA LEU A 36 20.70 3.69 14.00
C LEU A 36 20.44 5.14 13.58
N LYS A 37 20.76 6.07 14.46
CA LYS A 37 20.70 7.51 14.18
C LYS A 37 22.11 8.09 14.23
N TYR A 38 22.48 8.74 13.16
CA TYR A 38 23.78 9.40 13.02
C TYR A 38 23.61 10.89 13.32
N CYS A 39 24.37 11.39 14.30
CA CYS A 39 24.23 12.77 14.76
C CYS A 39 25.55 13.50 14.76
N ILE A 40 25.55 14.78 14.42
CA ILE A 40 26.63 15.72 14.70
C ILE A 40 26.14 16.65 15.80
N GLY A 41 26.70 16.49 16.99
CA GLY A 41 26.18 17.13 18.19
C GLY A 41 24.75 16.67 18.48
N LYS A 42 23.77 17.60 18.46
CA LYS A 42 22.34 17.31 18.65
C LYS A 42 21.55 17.14 17.35
N ARG A 43 22.20 17.34 16.19
CA ARG A 43 21.53 17.30 14.89
C ARG A 43 21.65 15.91 14.30
N GLU A 44 20.51 15.27 14.04
CA GLU A 44 20.44 14.05 13.24
C GLU A 44 20.74 14.38 11.77
N ILE A 45 21.68 13.64 11.17
CA ILE A 45 22.11 13.81 9.78
C ILE A 45 21.70 12.64 8.90
N ALA A 46 21.51 11.46 9.49
CA ALA A 46 21.05 10.27 8.82
C ALA A 46 20.44 9.30 9.82
N SER A 47 19.62 8.39 9.34
CA SER A 47 19.16 7.23 10.10
C SER A 47 18.99 6.03 9.18
N GLU A 48 19.15 4.85 9.74
CA GLU A 48 18.89 3.59 9.05
C GLU A 48 18.28 2.58 10.02
N GLN A 49 17.49 1.66 9.48
CA GLN A 49 16.93 0.53 10.22
C GLN A 49 17.56 -0.76 9.72
N ILE A 50 17.99 -1.59 10.65
CA ILE A 50 18.50 -2.92 10.39
C ILE A 50 17.50 -3.92 10.95
N ASP A 51 16.84 -4.66 10.08
CA ASP A 51 15.87 -5.68 10.47
C ASP A 51 16.58 -7.03 10.65
N PHE A 52 16.39 -7.68 11.79
CA PHE A 52 16.90 -9.01 12.07
C PHE A 52 15.89 -10.11 11.76
N ARG A 53 14.60 -9.78 11.72
CA ARG A 53 13.58 -10.70 11.26
C ARG A 53 13.48 -10.65 9.73
N GLN A 54 13.97 -11.69 9.10
CA GLN A 54 13.80 -11.87 7.64
C GLN A 54 12.40 -12.44 7.27
N THR A 55 11.62 -12.85 8.23
CA THR A 55 10.28 -13.39 7.98
C THR A 55 9.29 -12.24 8.06
N LEU A 56 8.78 -11.83 6.90
CA LEU A 56 7.52 -11.12 6.83
C LEU A 56 6.50 -11.90 7.66
N LYS A 57 5.97 -11.29 8.70
CA LYS A 57 4.91 -11.88 9.51
C LYS A 57 3.78 -12.21 8.54
N GLN A 58 3.58 -13.49 8.25
CA GLN A 58 2.42 -13.89 7.46
C GLN A 58 1.20 -13.43 8.23
N ILE A 59 0.40 -12.59 7.59
CA ILE A 59 -0.89 -12.18 8.14
C ILE A 59 -1.72 -13.45 8.20
N SER A 60 -2.02 -13.92 9.41
CA SER A 60 -2.95 -15.03 9.60
C SER A 60 -4.36 -14.50 9.32
N VAL A 61 -5.00 -15.07 8.34
CA VAL A 61 -6.38 -14.74 7.97
C VAL A 61 -7.29 -15.69 8.74
N ASP A 62 -8.25 -15.14 9.46
CA ASP A 62 -9.33 -15.95 10.03
C ASP A 62 -10.42 -16.19 8.98
N SER A 63 -10.46 -17.40 8.48
CA SER A 63 -11.44 -17.87 7.48
C SER A 63 -12.57 -18.69 8.11
N SER A 64 -12.81 -18.56 9.41
CA SER A 64 -13.88 -19.29 10.11
C SER A 64 -15.28 -18.88 9.66
N THR A 65 -15.42 -17.66 9.12
CA THR A 65 -16.66 -17.13 8.57
C THR A 65 -16.45 -16.69 7.13
N VAL A 66 -17.48 -16.87 6.29
CA VAL A 66 -17.46 -16.38 4.91
C VAL A 66 -18.22 -15.07 4.85
N PRO A 67 -17.67 -14.03 4.18
CA PRO A 67 -18.37 -12.76 4.01
C PRO A 67 -19.67 -12.93 3.23
N THR A 68 -20.65 -12.08 3.50
CA THR A 68 -21.90 -12.03 2.73
C THR A 68 -21.83 -10.94 1.67
N VAL A 69 -22.48 -11.17 0.53
CA VAL A 69 -22.49 -10.22 -0.58
C VAL A 69 -23.90 -9.73 -0.84
N ARG A 70 -24.04 -8.42 -0.99
CA ARG A 70 -25.24 -7.77 -1.52
C ARG A 70 -24.85 -7.00 -2.78
N HIS A 71 -25.52 -7.27 -3.87
CA HIS A 71 -25.31 -6.61 -5.16
C HIS A 71 -26.52 -5.74 -5.50
N SER A 72 -26.26 -4.51 -5.92
CA SER A 72 -27.24 -3.56 -6.47
C SER A 72 -26.72 -3.01 -7.79
N GLU A 73 -27.53 -2.22 -8.51
CA GLU A 73 -27.12 -1.61 -9.78
C GLU A 73 -25.88 -0.72 -9.66
N SER A 74 -25.66 -0.11 -8.49
CA SER A 74 -24.57 0.84 -8.27
C SER A 74 -23.44 0.30 -7.41
N ASN A 75 -23.67 -0.74 -6.59
CA ASN A 75 -22.71 -1.17 -5.59
C ASN A 75 -22.71 -2.70 -5.41
N ILE A 76 -21.50 -3.22 -5.15
CA ILE A 76 -21.30 -4.53 -4.54
C ILE A 76 -20.85 -4.28 -3.10
N ILE A 77 -21.59 -4.77 -2.13
CA ILE A 77 -21.30 -4.65 -0.70
C ILE A 77 -20.92 -6.03 -0.20
N VAL A 78 -19.70 -6.15 0.31
CA VAL A 78 -19.20 -7.35 0.98
C VAL A 78 -19.15 -7.07 2.47
N SER A 79 -19.96 -7.77 3.25
CA SER A 79 -20.02 -7.62 4.71
C SER A 79 -19.31 -8.77 5.39
N PHE A 80 -18.48 -8.45 6.37
CA PHE A 80 -17.68 -9.36 7.17
C PHE A 80 -17.85 -9.04 8.67
N ASN A 81 -17.22 -9.80 9.53
CA ASN A 81 -17.33 -9.57 10.97
C ASN A 81 -16.67 -8.22 11.35
N GLY A 82 -17.48 -7.32 11.89
CA GLY A 82 -17.04 -5.98 12.31
C GLY A 82 -17.05 -4.92 11.22
N GLY A 83 -17.45 -5.23 9.96
CA GLY A 83 -17.42 -4.20 8.93
C GLY A 83 -17.93 -4.59 7.55
N SER A 84 -17.56 -3.76 6.57
CA SER A 84 -17.90 -3.97 5.16
C SER A 84 -16.94 -3.25 4.23
N ILE A 85 -16.85 -3.74 3.00
CA ILE A 85 -16.18 -3.08 1.88
C ILE A 85 -17.21 -2.89 0.76
N ILE A 86 -17.20 -1.72 0.14
CA ILE A 86 -18.16 -1.34 -0.90
C ILE A 86 -17.42 -0.99 -2.18
N PHE A 87 -17.81 -1.64 -3.26
CA PHE A 87 -17.32 -1.37 -4.60
C PHE A 87 -18.37 -0.64 -5.41
N ASP A 88 -17.98 0.43 -6.11
CA ASP A 88 -18.80 1.09 -7.13
C ASP A 88 -18.79 0.23 -8.39
N THR A 89 -19.98 -0.20 -8.87
CA THR A 89 -20.09 -1.08 -10.05
C THR A 89 -19.76 -0.37 -11.36
N LYS A 90 -19.81 0.96 -11.40
CA LYS A 90 -19.50 1.75 -12.61
C LYS A 90 -18.02 2.05 -12.75
N LYS A 91 -17.33 2.22 -11.60
CA LYS A 91 -15.90 2.53 -11.56
C LYS A 91 -15.04 1.31 -11.22
N GLY A 92 -15.65 0.26 -10.66
CA GLY A 92 -14.93 -0.92 -10.15
C GLY A 92 -14.05 -0.63 -8.94
N GLN A 93 -14.14 0.56 -8.37
CA GLN A 93 -13.29 1.00 -7.28
C GLN A 93 -13.92 0.74 -5.92
N VAL A 94 -13.08 0.51 -4.93
CA VAL A 94 -13.51 0.51 -3.53
C VAL A 94 -13.83 1.95 -3.13
N ILE A 95 -15.07 2.19 -2.70
CA ILE A 95 -15.54 3.52 -2.29
C ILE A 95 -15.75 3.66 -0.79
N SER A 96 -15.76 2.54 -0.07
CA SER A 96 -15.85 2.51 1.39
C SER A 96 -15.21 1.22 1.90
N TYR A 97 -14.49 1.33 2.98
CA TYR A 97 -13.96 0.19 3.74
C TYR A 97 -14.07 0.51 5.22
N THR A 98 -15.07 -0.05 5.86
CA THR A 98 -15.41 0.22 7.27
C THR A 98 -15.03 -0.97 8.14
N VAL A 99 -14.31 -0.72 9.22
CA VAL A 99 -13.94 -1.71 10.24
C VAL A 99 -14.25 -1.13 11.61
N ASP A 100 -15.00 -1.87 12.43
CA ASP A 100 -15.42 -1.47 13.78
C ASP A 100 -16.02 -0.06 13.85
N GLY A 101 -16.85 0.28 12.84
CA GLY A 101 -17.51 1.57 12.71
C GLY A 101 -16.60 2.71 12.25
N LYS A 102 -15.34 2.43 11.89
CA LYS A 102 -14.41 3.43 11.34
C LYS A 102 -14.27 3.26 9.85
N GLU A 103 -14.50 4.34 9.10
CA GLU A 103 -14.21 4.39 7.67
C GLU A 103 -12.70 4.55 7.46
N LEU A 104 -12.10 3.63 6.71
CA LEU A 104 -10.66 3.59 6.41
C LEU A 104 -10.32 4.30 5.09
N ILE A 105 -11.31 4.50 4.22
CA ILE A 105 -11.13 5.19 2.94
C ILE A 105 -11.69 6.59 3.05
N ASN A 106 -10.82 7.59 2.98
CA ASN A 106 -11.24 8.98 3.02
C ASN A 106 -11.73 9.40 1.62
N ASN A 107 -13.03 9.60 1.49
CA ASN A 107 -13.62 10.19 0.30
C ASN A 107 -13.37 11.70 0.30
N TYR A 108 -12.36 12.15 -0.44
CA TYR A 108 -12.15 13.59 -0.64
C TYR A 108 -13.36 14.23 -1.33
N PRO A 109 -13.77 15.44 -0.90
CA PRO A 109 -14.95 16.13 -1.45
C PRO A 109 -14.88 16.46 -2.94
N CYS A 110 -13.73 16.31 -3.57
CA CYS A 110 -13.49 16.62 -4.99
C CYS A 110 -14.03 15.57 -5.97
N GLY A 111 -14.84 14.63 -5.54
CA GLY A 111 -15.53 13.69 -6.43
C GLY A 111 -14.66 12.56 -7.01
N ASN A 112 -13.38 12.58 -6.80
CA ASN A 112 -12.51 11.45 -7.09
C ASN A 112 -12.42 10.59 -5.83
N SER A 113 -13.25 9.55 -5.77
CA SER A 113 -13.13 8.55 -4.71
C SER A 113 -11.75 7.93 -4.80
N VAL A 114 -10.94 8.17 -3.77
CA VAL A 114 -9.58 7.66 -3.67
C VAL A 114 -9.64 6.32 -2.94
N GLY A 115 -10.29 5.35 -3.58
CA GLY A 115 -10.11 3.95 -3.22
C GLY A 115 -8.75 3.44 -3.71
N PHE A 116 -8.51 2.15 -3.61
CA PHE A 116 -7.32 1.54 -4.20
C PHE A 116 -7.36 1.77 -5.72
N ALA A 117 -6.46 2.60 -6.21
CA ALA A 117 -6.35 2.92 -7.63
C ALA A 117 -4.94 2.62 -8.12
N LEU A 118 -4.86 2.08 -9.33
CA LEU A 118 -3.58 1.93 -10.00
C LEU A 118 -3.09 3.31 -10.43
N SER A 119 -1.85 3.63 -10.12
CA SER A 119 -1.15 4.80 -10.62
C SER A 119 0.19 4.40 -11.20
N VAL A 120 0.49 4.89 -12.39
CA VAL A 120 1.78 4.66 -13.08
C VAL A 120 2.62 5.91 -13.16
N PHE A 121 2.10 7.04 -12.65
CA PHE A 121 2.80 8.31 -12.66
C PHE A 121 3.19 8.75 -11.25
N ARG A 122 4.39 9.27 -11.14
CA ARG A 122 4.88 10.01 -9.98
C ARG A 122 5.60 11.28 -10.43
N ALA A 123 5.76 12.24 -9.54
CA ALA A 123 6.59 13.40 -9.81
C ALA A 123 8.02 12.93 -10.20
N PRO A 124 8.56 13.41 -11.32
CA PRO A 124 9.89 13.01 -11.78
C PRO A 124 10.97 13.50 -10.82
N ILE A 125 12.00 12.70 -10.66
CA ILE A 125 13.23 13.03 -9.92
C ILE A 125 14.41 13.08 -10.89
N ASP A 126 15.60 13.48 -10.42
CA ASP A 126 16.81 13.64 -11.26
C ASP A 126 17.16 12.41 -12.09
N ASN A 127 16.91 11.21 -11.57
CA ASN A 127 17.15 9.97 -12.27
C ASN A 127 16.20 9.74 -13.46
N ASP A 128 15.08 10.44 -13.51
CA ASP A 128 14.04 10.29 -14.53
C ASP A 128 14.25 11.17 -15.76
N VAL A 129 15.28 12.02 -15.78
CA VAL A 129 15.56 12.99 -16.86
C VAL A 129 15.49 12.33 -18.24
N LYS A 130 16.00 11.10 -18.38
CA LYS A 130 16.00 10.35 -19.65
C LYS A 130 14.59 10.01 -20.14
N TYR A 131 13.63 9.92 -19.26
CA TYR A 131 12.26 9.48 -19.55
C TYR A 131 11.26 10.62 -19.55
N PHE A 132 11.67 11.80 -19.08
CA PHE A 132 10.77 12.94 -18.91
C PHE A 132 10.05 13.33 -20.21
N ASP A 133 10.77 13.38 -21.33
CA ASP A 133 10.19 13.70 -22.64
C ASP A 133 9.16 12.67 -23.09
N ILE A 134 9.38 11.39 -22.76
CA ILE A 134 8.45 10.31 -23.07
C ILE A 134 7.21 10.46 -22.22
N TRP A 135 7.34 10.70 -20.91
CA TRP A 135 6.22 10.90 -20.00
C TRP A 135 5.39 12.12 -20.37
N ALA A 136 6.06 13.21 -20.78
CA ALA A 136 5.39 14.42 -21.24
C ALA A 136 4.61 14.19 -22.54
N LYS A 137 5.17 13.44 -23.50
CA LYS A 137 4.49 13.08 -24.77
C LYS A 137 3.28 12.18 -24.51
N LEU A 138 3.41 11.21 -23.61
CA LEU A 138 2.33 10.32 -23.22
C LEU A 138 1.28 11.00 -22.32
N LYS A 139 1.59 12.21 -21.80
CA LYS A 139 0.71 12.94 -20.87
C LYS A 139 0.39 12.12 -19.59
N LEU A 140 1.36 11.42 -19.03
CA LEU A 140 1.14 10.52 -17.89
C LEU A 140 0.53 11.23 -16.68
N MET A 141 0.83 12.52 -16.45
CA MET A 141 0.20 13.30 -15.38
C MET A 141 -1.32 13.50 -15.54
N THR A 142 -1.88 13.12 -16.70
CA THR A 142 -3.32 13.17 -16.99
C THR A 142 -3.92 11.79 -17.07
N GLU A 143 -3.30 10.79 -16.43
CA GLU A 143 -3.79 9.43 -16.41
C GLU A 143 -5.16 9.33 -15.74
N TYR A 144 -6.00 8.48 -16.28
CA TYR A 144 -7.27 8.10 -15.68
C TYR A 144 -7.54 6.63 -15.94
N MET A 145 -8.18 6.00 -14.98
CA MET A 145 -8.55 4.60 -15.03
C MET A 145 -10.03 4.49 -15.40
N SER A 146 -10.33 3.72 -16.41
CA SER A 146 -11.69 3.32 -16.76
C SER A 146 -11.85 1.83 -16.55
N ILE A 147 -13.06 1.44 -16.14
CA ILE A 147 -13.35 0.03 -16.05
C ILE A 147 -13.62 -0.52 -17.47
N ASP A 148 -13.00 -1.66 -17.77
CA ASP A 148 -13.26 -2.41 -18.99
C ASP A 148 -14.36 -3.43 -18.74
N SER A 149 -14.20 -4.23 -17.67
CA SER A 149 -15.20 -5.21 -17.27
C SER A 149 -15.15 -5.47 -15.78
N ILE A 150 -16.32 -5.77 -15.21
CA ILE A 150 -16.47 -6.29 -13.85
C ILE A 150 -16.92 -7.74 -14.02
N LYS A 151 -16.10 -8.66 -13.54
CA LYS A 151 -16.52 -10.05 -13.46
C LYS A 151 -17.51 -10.22 -12.30
N PRO A 152 -18.46 -11.16 -12.44
CA PRO A 152 -19.27 -11.55 -11.30
C PRO A 152 -18.35 -11.98 -10.15
N TYR A 153 -18.68 -11.55 -8.94
CA TYR A 153 -17.93 -12.00 -7.76
C TYR A 153 -18.05 -13.52 -7.58
N THR A 154 -17.00 -14.12 -7.04
CA THR A 154 -16.96 -15.54 -6.71
C THR A 154 -16.99 -15.69 -5.19
N ILE A 155 -17.89 -16.52 -4.68
CA ILE A 155 -17.92 -16.89 -3.27
C ILE A 155 -17.25 -18.26 -3.15
N THR A 156 -16.20 -18.31 -2.31
CA THR A 156 -15.50 -19.54 -1.97
C THR A 156 -15.97 -20.04 -0.59
N ASP A 157 -15.42 -21.14 -0.12
CA ASP A 157 -15.64 -21.65 1.23
C ASP A 157 -15.00 -20.79 2.35
N LYS A 158 -14.19 -19.78 2.00
CA LYS A 158 -13.40 -18.96 2.93
C LYS A 158 -13.46 -17.46 2.66
N SER A 159 -13.80 -17.05 1.45
CA SER A 159 -13.65 -15.67 1.00
C SER A 159 -14.63 -15.31 -0.10
N VAL A 160 -14.69 -14.02 -0.38
CA VAL A 160 -15.34 -13.45 -1.56
C VAL A 160 -14.26 -12.84 -2.45
N ILE A 161 -14.25 -13.19 -3.74
CA ILE A 161 -13.29 -12.67 -4.72
C ILE A 161 -14.04 -11.76 -5.70
N ILE A 162 -13.53 -10.54 -5.86
CA ILE A 162 -13.99 -9.56 -6.86
C ILE A 162 -12.81 -9.27 -7.78
N GLU A 163 -13.01 -9.47 -9.08
CA GLU A 163 -11.99 -9.24 -10.10
C GLU A 163 -12.48 -8.22 -11.10
N ASN A 164 -11.73 -7.14 -11.26
CA ASN A 164 -12.05 -6.04 -12.15
C ASN A 164 -10.93 -5.85 -13.17
N SER A 165 -11.30 -5.71 -14.44
CA SER A 165 -10.38 -5.34 -15.51
C SER A 165 -10.49 -3.85 -15.80
N TYR A 166 -9.34 -3.20 -15.96
CA TYR A 166 -9.24 -1.77 -16.17
C TYR A 166 -8.38 -1.43 -17.37
N ILE A 167 -8.71 -0.32 -18.00
CA ILE A 167 -7.87 0.34 -18.99
C ILE A 167 -7.39 1.66 -18.40
N LEU A 168 -6.07 1.79 -18.29
CA LEU A 168 -5.45 3.05 -17.95
C LEU A 168 -5.21 3.85 -19.22
N SER A 169 -5.67 5.07 -19.25
CA SER A 169 -5.61 5.98 -20.41
C SER A 169 -5.03 7.32 -20.01
N THR A 170 -4.59 8.08 -20.99
CA THR A 170 -4.24 9.49 -20.81
C THR A 170 -5.01 10.31 -21.85
N VAL A 171 -4.94 11.63 -21.80
CA VAL A 171 -5.56 12.48 -22.83
C VAL A 171 -4.95 12.29 -24.23
N SER A 172 -3.76 11.69 -24.32
CA SER A 172 -3.06 11.43 -25.58
C SER A 172 -3.09 9.97 -26.01
N VAL A 173 -3.33 9.04 -25.10
CA VAL A 173 -3.29 7.59 -25.36
C VAL A 173 -4.53 6.93 -24.80
N LYS A 174 -5.34 6.35 -25.67
CA LYS A 174 -6.63 5.74 -25.31
C LYS A 174 -6.48 4.45 -24.47
N SER A 175 -5.45 3.65 -24.70
CA SER A 175 -5.12 2.46 -23.94
C SER A 175 -3.62 2.43 -23.73
N LEU A 176 -3.18 2.90 -22.58
CA LEU A 176 -1.77 2.92 -22.18
C LEU A 176 -1.37 1.57 -21.55
N LEU A 177 -2.27 1.04 -20.73
CA LEU A 177 -2.05 -0.18 -19.95
C LEU A 177 -3.40 -0.84 -19.67
N GLU A 178 -3.41 -2.15 -19.75
CA GLU A 178 -4.51 -2.98 -19.27
C GLU A 178 -4.09 -3.62 -17.95
N ALA A 179 -4.96 -3.62 -16.96
CA ALA A 179 -4.69 -4.16 -15.65
C ALA A 179 -5.88 -4.96 -15.12
N VAL A 180 -5.61 -6.02 -14.41
CA VAL A 180 -6.61 -6.78 -13.65
C VAL A 180 -6.27 -6.65 -12.17
N ILE A 181 -7.23 -6.22 -11.37
CA ILE A 181 -7.10 -6.13 -9.93
C ILE A 181 -8.08 -7.11 -9.30
N SER A 182 -7.55 -8.02 -8.52
CA SER A 182 -8.34 -9.01 -7.78
C SER A 182 -8.32 -8.68 -6.29
N TYR A 183 -9.50 -8.64 -5.69
CA TYR A 183 -9.69 -8.43 -4.26
C TYR A 183 -10.24 -9.71 -3.66
N GLU A 184 -9.50 -10.33 -2.76
CA GLU A 184 -9.97 -11.45 -1.96
C GLU A 184 -10.28 -10.98 -0.55
N ILE A 185 -11.57 -11.00 -0.17
CA ILE A 185 -12.10 -10.49 1.08
C ILE A 185 -12.44 -11.66 2.00
N PHE A 186 -11.94 -11.68 3.22
CA PHE A 186 -12.13 -12.73 4.21
C PHE A 186 -13.12 -12.31 5.31
N GLY A 187 -13.57 -13.29 6.09
CA GLY A 187 -14.57 -13.09 7.13
C GLY A 187 -14.13 -12.22 8.30
N ASP A 188 -12.83 -12.08 8.53
CA ASP A 188 -12.23 -11.18 9.53
C ASP A 188 -12.00 -9.75 9.00
N GLY A 189 -12.36 -9.48 7.75
CA GLY A 189 -12.16 -8.21 7.10
C GLY A 189 -10.80 -8.04 6.43
N THR A 190 -9.91 -9.02 6.52
CA THR A 190 -8.65 -8.98 5.75
C THR A 190 -8.94 -8.96 4.25
N VAL A 191 -8.24 -8.09 3.52
CA VAL A 191 -8.33 -7.98 2.07
C VAL A 191 -6.95 -8.22 1.47
N LYS A 192 -6.88 -9.17 0.55
CA LYS A 192 -5.72 -9.34 -0.34
C LYS A 192 -6.01 -8.66 -1.68
N VAL A 193 -5.04 -7.95 -2.19
CA VAL A 193 -5.09 -7.29 -3.51
C VAL A 193 -3.97 -7.82 -4.38
#